data_24d3dd36c70777d51c5e78c974dd0fba
#
_entry.id   24d3dd36c70777d51c5e78c974dd0fba
#
_cell.length_a   1.000
_cell.length_b   1.000
_cell.length_c   1.000
_cell.angle_alpha   90.00
_cell.angle_beta   90.00
_cell.angle_gamma   90.00
#
_symmetry.space_group_name_H-M   'P 1'
#
loop_
_entity.id
_entity.type
_entity.pdbx_description
1 polymer ?
#
loop_
_entity_poly.entity_id
_entity_poly.type
_entity_poly.pdbx_seq_one_letter_code
_entity_poly.pdbx_strand_id
1 'polypeptide(L)'
;LPEIPYEKGAYYIFDRGYNDFSNLFNIEQIEATFVVRAKKNLKFKQTSWKRRLPKNVLSDSTIEFTVYKSSKDYPIPLRRVVHYDEEQDRTFVFLTNNFILPALIVAELYRNRWSIELFFKWLKQHLKIKKFWGTSENAVRIQIYCAIITYCLLVIIKHDMKLERSVYEILQIIGISLTDKTHLRDLFDKSNINNVNERF
;
A
#
# COMPACT_ATOMS: atom_id res chain seq x y z
N LEU A 1 11.62 -8.87 4.01
CA LEU A 1 10.85 -8.68 5.26
C LEU A 1 11.73 -8.50 6.52
N PRO A 2 12.86 -9.21 6.71
CA PRO A 2 13.64 -9.09 7.96
C PRO A 2 14.23 -7.69 8.21
N GLU A 3 14.31 -6.82 7.21
CA GLU A 3 14.86 -5.46 7.32
C GLU A 3 13.80 -4.40 7.71
N ILE A 4 12.53 -4.79 7.80
CA ILE A 4 11.45 -3.87 8.17
C ILE A 4 11.41 -3.75 9.70
N PRO A 5 11.55 -2.55 10.27
CA PRO A 5 11.33 -2.34 11.70
C PRO A 5 9.83 -2.44 11.98
N TYR A 6 9.38 -3.61 12.43
CA TYR A 6 7.99 -3.80 12.80
C TYR A 6 7.66 -3.11 14.11
N GLU A 7 6.48 -2.49 14.20
CA GLU A 7 6.02 -1.72 15.34
C GLU A 7 4.74 -2.36 15.93
N LYS A 8 4.67 -2.44 17.26
CA LYS A 8 3.50 -2.90 17.99
C LYS A 8 2.25 -2.10 17.61
N GLY A 9 1.14 -2.79 17.37
CA GLY A 9 -0.14 -2.17 17.00
C GLY A 9 -0.24 -1.72 15.55
N ALA A 10 0.83 -1.77 14.77
CA ALA A 10 0.81 -1.42 13.36
C ALA A 10 0.13 -2.48 12.49
N TYR A 11 -0.30 -2.09 11.29
CA TYR A 11 -0.93 -2.96 10.29
C TYR A 11 -0.02 -3.11 9.09
N TYR A 12 0.33 -4.35 8.74
CA TYR A 12 1.20 -4.69 7.63
C TYR A 12 0.43 -5.44 6.55
N ILE A 13 0.35 -4.87 5.35
CA ILE A 13 -0.40 -5.45 4.24
C ILE A 13 0.58 -5.97 3.18
N PHE A 14 0.51 -7.27 2.90
CA PHE A 14 1.46 -7.92 2.01
C PHE A 14 0.81 -8.58 0.82
N ASP A 15 1.49 -8.58 -0.32
CA ASP A 15 1.09 -9.37 -1.47
C ASP A 15 1.49 -10.85 -1.30
N ARG A 16 0.98 -11.69 -2.18
CA ARG A 16 1.20 -13.14 -2.20
C ARG A 16 2.68 -13.54 -2.17
N GLY A 17 3.58 -12.74 -2.76
CA GLY A 17 5.01 -12.99 -2.75
C GLY A 17 5.63 -13.04 -1.35
N TYR A 18 5.00 -12.39 -0.39
CA TYR A 18 5.50 -12.22 0.98
C TYR A 18 4.92 -13.23 1.98
N ASN A 19 4.45 -14.40 1.53
CA ASN A 19 4.04 -15.50 2.42
C ASN A 19 5.28 -16.21 3.01
N ASP A 20 6.00 -15.50 3.86
CA ASP A 20 7.09 -16.01 4.70
C ASP A 20 6.55 -16.14 6.13
N PHE A 21 6.19 -17.38 6.49
CA PHE A 21 5.49 -17.65 7.75
C PHE A 21 6.33 -17.35 9.00
N SER A 22 7.65 -17.50 8.92
CA SER A 22 8.54 -17.12 10.02
C SER A 22 8.50 -15.61 10.28
N ASN A 23 8.59 -14.80 9.22
CA ASN A 23 8.47 -13.35 9.37
C ASN A 23 7.05 -12.90 9.77
N LEU A 24 6.00 -13.57 9.29
CA LEU A 24 4.63 -13.30 9.73
C LEU A 24 4.43 -13.65 11.22
N PHE A 25 5.12 -14.69 11.72
CA PHE A 25 5.12 -15.02 13.14
C PHE A 25 5.86 -13.97 13.97
N ASN A 26 6.97 -13.40 13.48
CA ASN A 26 7.62 -12.27 14.14
C ASN A 26 6.71 -11.06 14.30
N ILE A 27 5.87 -10.77 13.29
CA ILE A 27 4.86 -9.68 13.38
C ILE A 27 3.83 -9.98 14.49
N GLU A 28 3.39 -11.23 14.60
CA GLU A 28 2.52 -11.66 15.70
C GLU A 28 3.17 -11.47 17.06
N GLN A 29 4.45 -11.86 17.22
CA GLN A 29 5.18 -11.78 18.49
C GLN A 29 5.33 -10.35 19.02
N ILE A 30 5.38 -9.36 18.16
CA ILE A 30 5.44 -7.94 18.54
C ILE A 30 4.04 -7.30 18.66
N GLU A 31 2.98 -8.10 18.64
CA GLU A 31 1.58 -7.64 18.74
C GLU A 31 1.19 -6.66 17.61
N ALA A 32 1.72 -6.85 16.42
CA ALA A 32 1.29 -6.15 15.21
C ALA A 32 0.33 -7.00 14.39
N THR A 33 -0.46 -6.37 13.54
CA THR A 33 -1.42 -7.04 12.67
C THR A 33 -0.88 -7.17 11.25
N PHE A 34 -1.08 -8.32 10.62
CA PHE A 34 -0.83 -8.45 9.18
C PHE A 34 -2.06 -8.93 8.42
N VAL A 35 -2.14 -8.53 7.16
CA VAL A 35 -3.02 -9.11 6.14
C VAL A 35 -2.18 -9.47 4.93
N VAL A 36 -2.16 -10.74 4.57
CA VAL A 36 -1.40 -11.23 3.40
C VAL A 36 -2.31 -12.04 2.48
N ARG A 37 -2.16 -11.88 1.18
CA ARG A 37 -2.86 -12.71 0.20
C ARG A 37 -2.26 -14.12 0.21
N ALA A 38 -3.10 -15.14 0.40
CA ALA A 38 -2.69 -16.53 0.46
C ALA A 38 -2.15 -17.07 -0.86
N LYS A 39 -1.20 -18.01 -0.81
CA LYS A 39 -0.80 -18.84 -1.95
C LYS A 39 -1.89 -19.84 -2.29
N LYS A 40 -2.05 -20.18 -3.58
CA LYS A 40 -3.07 -21.13 -4.05
C LYS A 40 -2.88 -22.55 -3.51
N ASN A 41 -1.64 -22.95 -3.25
CA ASN A 41 -1.24 -24.30 -2.83
C ASN A 41 -1.08 -24.45 -1.31
N LEU A 42 -1.72 -23.57 -0.53
CA LEU A 42 -1.66 -23.62 0.94
C LEU A 42 -2.34 -24.90 1.45
N LYS A 43 -1.61 -25.68 2.25
CA LYS A 43 -2.15 -26.88 2.92
C LYS A 43 -2.42 -26.57 4.38
N PHE A 44 -3.66 -26.73 4.79
CA PHE A 44 -4.12 -26.40 6.15
C PHE A 44 -5.26 -27.30 6.57
N LYS A 45 -5.51 -27.38 7.87
CA LYS A 45 -6.70 -27.91 8.50
C LYS A 45 -7.54 -26.75 8.99
N GLN A 46 -8.82 -26.78 8.71
CA GLN A 46 -9.79 -25.82 9.25
C GLN A 46 -10.26 -26.29 10.60
N THR A 47 -10.12 -25.46 11.63
CA THR A 47 -10.47 -25.81 13.02
C THR A 47 -11.78 -25.18 13.46
N SER A 48 -12.12 -23.99 12.92
CA SER A 48 -13.42 -23.37 13.17
C SER A 48 -13.85 -22.48 12.00
N TRP A 49 -15.13 -22.11 11.94
CA TRP A 49 -15.67 -21.21 10.93
C TRP A 49 -16.85 -20.41 11.45
N LYS A 50 -17.06 -19.19 10.88
CA LYS A 50 -18.22 -18.37 11.16
C LYS A 50 -19.39 -18.77 10.27
N ARG A 51 -20.58 -18.97 10.86
CA ARG A 51 -21.79 -19.38 10.15
C ARG A 51 -22.51 -18.23 9.45
N ARG A 52 -22.48 -17.02 10.04
CA ARG A 52 -23.11 -15.82 9.47
C ARG A 52 -22.02 -14.94 8.85
N LEU A 53 -22.05 -14.82 7.54
CA LEU A 53 -21.09 -14.08 6.76
C LEU A 53 -21.76 -12.86 6.11
N PRO A 54 -21.10 -11.69 6.06
CA PRO A 54 -21.61 -10.56 5.29
C PRO A 54 -21.56 -10.85 3.78
N LYS A 55 -22.30 -10.04 2.99
CA LYS A 55 -22.27 -10.12 1.53
C LYS A 55 -20.82 -10.17 1.03
N ASN A 56 -20.57 -10.97 0.00
CA ASN A 56 -19.25 -11.12 -0.64
C ASN A 56 -18.15 -11.79 0.20
N VAL A 57 -18.40 -12.13 1.45
CA VAL A 57 -17.50 -13.00 2.22
C VAL A 57 -17.96 -14.45 2.06
N LEU A 58 -17.16 -15.25 1.36
CA LEU A 58 -17.47 -16.65 1.06
C LEU A 58 -17.07 -17.60 2.20
N SER A 59 -16.06 -17.21 3.00
CA SER A 59 -15.58 -17.98 4.15
C SER A 59 -14.83 -17.07 5.13
N ASP A 60 -15.01 -17.30 6.42
CA ASP A 60 -14.23 -16.72 7.52
C ASP A 60 -13.97 -17.83 8.53
N SER A 61 -12.75 -18.30 8.59
CA SER A 61 -12.39 -19.52 9.30
C SER A 61 -11.04 -19.42 10.00
N THR A 62 -10.87 -20.22 11.04
CA THR A 62 -9.58 -20.44 11.69
C THR A 62 -8.93 -21.66 11.05
N ILE A 63 -7.64 -21.55 10.77
CA ILE A 63 -6.86 -22.62 10.15
C ILE A 63 -5.57 -22.88 10.92
N GLU A 64 -5.04 -24.08 10.78
CA GLU A 64 -3.72 -24.51 11.22
C GLU A 64 -2.99 -25.15 10.04
N PHE A 65 -1.69 -24.87 9.91
CA PHE A 65 -0.91 -25.48 8.85
C PHE A 65 -0.65 -26.95 9.07
N THR A 66 -0.78 -27.76 8.01
CA THR A 66 -0.53 -29.22 8.07
C THR A 66 0.84 -29.62 7.54
N VAL A 67 1.53 -28.73 6.81
CA VAL A 67 2.89 -28.97 6.35
C VAL A 67 3.88 -28.67 7.46
N TYR A 68 4.76 -29.59 7.77
CA TYR A 68 5.73 -29.49 8.87
C TYR A 68 6.49 -28.15 8.87
N LYS A 69 7.02 -27.72 7.72
CA LYS A 69 7.76 -26.45 7.63
C LYS A 69 6.87 -25.28 8.01
N SER A 70 5.68 -25.18 7.41
CA SER A 70 4.76 -24.04 7.67
C SER A 70 4.23 -24.04 9.09
N SER A 71 3.95 -25.22 9.69
CA SER A 71 3.51 -25.32 11.07
C SER A 71 4.60 -25.03 12.08
N LYS A 72 5.89 -25.31 11.73
CA LYS A 72 7.03 -24.89 12.53
C LYS A 72 7.28 -23.39 12.47
N ASP A 73 7.18 -22.80 11.26
CA ASP A 73 7.43 -21.38 11.04
C ASP A 73 6.30 -20.48 11.60
N TYR A 74 5.06 -21.01 11.66
CA TYR A 74 3.89 -20.34 12.26
C TYR A 74 3.06 -21.37 13.07
N PRO A 75 3.39 -21.58 14.36
CA PRO A 75 2.88 -22.70 15.15
C PRO A 75 1.49 -22.47 15.78
N ILE A 76 0.90 -21.31 15.58
CA ILE A 76 -0.40 -20.93 16.15
C ILE A 76 -1.48 -20.83 15.06
N PRO A 77 -2.79 -20.86 15.43
CA PRO A 77 -3.86 -20.71 14.47
C PRO A 77 -3.83 -19.37 13.74
N LEU A 78 -4.22 -19.37 12.47
CA LEU A 78 -4.41 -18.20 11.63
C LEU A 78 -5.88 -18.07 11.21
N ARG A 79 -6.32 -16.84 11.00
CA ARG A 79 -7.60 -16.56 10.38
C ARG A 79 -7.46 -16.50 8.86
N ARG A 80 -8.37 -17.22 8.18
CA ARG A 80 -8.47 -17.25 6.73
C ARG A 80 -9.81 -16.65 6.30
N VAL A 81 -9.75 -15.55 5.54
CA VAL A 81 -10.94 -14.88 4.97
C VAL A 81 -10.94 -15.08 3.47
N VAL A 82 -12.08 -15.51 2.92
CA VAL A 82 -12.32 -15.63 1.47
C VAL A 82 -13.34 -14.58 1.08
N HIS A 83 -12.95 -13.68 0.20
CA HIS A 83 -13.77 -12.57 -0.25
C HIS A 83 -13.89 -12.57 -1.77
N TYR A 84 -15.12 -12.39 -2.27
CA TYR A 84 -15.40 -12.19 -3.68
C TYR A 84 -15.47 -10.69 -3.99
N ASP A 85 -14.63 -10.23 -4.89
CA ASP A 85 -14.60 -8.84 -5.35
C ASP A 85 -15.43 -8.73 -6.62
N GLU A 86 -16.61 -8.08 -6.53
CA GLU A 86 -17.54 -7.90 -7.64
C GLU A 86 -16.96 -7.03 -8.75
N GLU A 87 -16.13 -6.03 -8.42
CA GLU A 87 -15.55 -5.10 -9.40
C GLU A 87 -14.50 -5.80 -10.28
N GLN A 88 -13.74 -6.73 -9.69
CA GLN A 88 -12.70 -7.46 -10.38
C GLN A 88 -13.15 -8.84 -10.86
N ASP A 89 -14.40 -9.23 -10.60
CA ASP A 89 -14.96 -10.58 -10.81
C ASP A 89 -13.99 -11.67 -10.34
N ARG A 90 -13.52 -11.56 -9.09
CA ARG A 90 -12.44 -12.37 -8.58
C ARG A 90 -12.54 -12.70 -7.10
N THR A 91 -12.16 -13.93 -6.77
CA THR A 91 -12.05 -14.36 -5.37
C THR A 91 -10.64 -14.15 -4.85
N PHE A 92 -10.54 -13.50 -3.68
CA PHE A 92 -9.33 -13.33 -2.91
C PHE A 92 -9.36 -14.17 -1.64
N VAL A 93 -8.21 -14.69 -1.27
CA VAL A 93 -8.01 -15.40 -0.01
C VAL A 93 -6.96 -14.67 0.79
N PHE A 94 -7.33 -14.25 2.00
CA PHE A 94 -6.46 -13.52 2.91
C PHE A 94 -6.15 -14.37 4.14
N LEU A 95 -4.93 -14.24 4.64
CA LEU A 95 -4.51 -14.72 5.95
C LEU A 95 -4.22 -13.52 6.83
N THR A 96 -4.64 -13.59 8.08
CA THR A 96 -4.38 -12.55 9.08
C THR A 96 -4.30 -13.17 10.47
N ASN A 97 -3.54 -12.55 11.34
CA ASN A 97 -3.52 -12.86 12.78
C ASN A 97 -4.63 -12.13 13.55
N ASN A 98 -5.37 -11.23 12.91
CA ASN A 98 -6.43 -10.47 13.56
C ASN A 98 -7.78 -11.20 13.47
N PHE A 99 -8.27 -11.67 14.60
CA PHE A 99 -9.57 -12.38 14.73
C PHE A 99 -10.73 -11.43 15.06
N ILE A 100 -10.45 -10.17 15.38
CA ILE A 100 -11.44 -9.17 15.85
C ILE A 100 -12.02 -8.39 14.68
N LEU A 101 -11.18 -7.97 13.73
CA LEU A 101 -11.60 -7.17 12.59
C LEU A 101 -12.75 -7.83 11.80
N PRO A 102 -13.77 -7.07 11.37
CA PRO A 102 -14.75 -7.57 10.40
C PRO A 102 -14.07 -8.09 9.12
N ALA A 103 -14.57 -9.17 8.55
CA ALA A 103 -13.99 -9.79 7.34
C ALA A 103 -13.93 -8.82 6.14
N LEU A 104 -14.91 -7.91 6.01
CA LEU A 104 -14.93 -6.88 4.98
C LEU A 104 -13.79 -5.87 5.16
N ILE A 105 -13.46 -5.51 6.41
CA ILE A 105 -12.32 -4.62 6.70
C ILE A 105 -11.00 -5.27 6.33
N VAL A 106 -10.85 -6.59 6.54
CA VAL A 106 -9.67 -7.34 6.08
C VAL A 106 -9.51 -7.24 4.56
N ALA A 107 -10.60 -7.37 3.81
CA ALA A 107 -10.59 -7.22 2.36
C ALA A 107 -10.30 -5.78 1.91
N GLU A 108 -10.86 -4.77 2.60
CA GLU A 108 -10.63 -3.35 2.34
C GLU A 108 -9.18 -2.94 2.60
N LEU A 109 -8.59 -3.37 3.71
CA LEU A 109 -7.17 -3.16 4.01
C LEU A 109 -6.29 -3.69 2.87
N TYR A 110 -6.60 -4.88 2.34
CA TYR A 110 -5.85 -5.41 1.21
C TYR A 110 -6.09 -4.62 -0.08
N ARG A 111 -7.30 -4.11 -0.32
CA ARG A 111 -7.59 -3.24 -1.48
C ARG A 111 -6.71 -1.99 -1.46
N ASN A 112 -6.50 -1.40 -0.29
CA ASN A 112 -5.66 -0.21 -0.12
C ASN A 112 -4.19 -0.44 -0.50
N ARG A 113 -3.71 -1.69 -0.53
CA ARG A 113 -2.38 -2.05 -1.06
C ARG A 113 -2.18 -1.57 -2.51
N TRP A 114 -3.26 -1.53 -3.31
CA TRP A 114 -3.20 -1.03 -4.69
C TRP A 114 -2.72 0.43 -4.78
N SER A 115 -2.89 1.20 -3.73
CA SER A 115 -2.41 2.60 -3.66
C SER A 115 -0.90 2.71 -3.85
N ILE A 116 -0.13 1.69 -3.44
CA ILE A 116 1.33 1.65 -3.67
C ILE A 116 1.65 1.52 -5.16
N GLU A 117 0.89 0.70 -5.90
CA GLU A 117 1.09 0.54 -7.35
C GLU A 117 0.73 1.84 -8.09
N LEU A 118 -0.35 2.51 -7.69
CA LEU A 118 -0.74 3.82 -8.21
C LEU A 118 0.31 4.89 -7.89
N PHE A 119 0.86 4.89 -6.69
CA PHE A 119 1.95 5.77 -6.28
C PHE A 119 3.19 5.59 -7.17
N PHE A 120 3.69 4.37 -7.34
CA PHE A 120 4.84 4.12 -8.21
C PHE A 120 4.53 4.40 -9.68
N LYS A 121 3.30 4.15 -10.14
CA LYS A 121 2.86 4.53 -11.48
C LYS A 121 2.94 6.04 -11.66
N TRP A 122 2.45 6.81 -10.70
CA TRP A 122 2.49 8.26 -10.70
C TRP A 122 3.93 8.79 -10.74
N LEU A 123 4.82 8.27 -9.86
CA LEU A 123 6.24 8.64 -9.86
C LEU A 123 6.88 8.41 -11.24
N LYS A 124 6.64 7.24 -11.85
CA LYS A 124 7.17 6.90 -13.17
C LYS A 124 6.64 7.80 -14.29
N GLN A 125 5.40 8.26 -14.16
CA GLN A 125 4.77 9.11 -15.17
C GLN A 125 5.26 10.56 -15.09
N HIS A 126 5.44 11.10 -13.88
CA HIS A 126 5.59 12.54 -13.69
C HIS A 126 6.99 12.97 -13.22
N LEU A 127 7.79 12.09 -12.60
CA LEU A 127 9.09 12.45 -12.03
C LEU A 127 10.30 11.82 -12.74
N LYS A 128 10.13 11.42 -14.00
CA LYS A 128 11.22 10.98 -14.91
C LYS A 128 12.10 9.85 -14.33
N ILE A 129 11.56 8.96 -13.49
CA ILE A 129 12.30 7.80 -12.94
C ILE A 129 12.29 6.58 -13.88
N LYS A 130 11.88 6.74 -15.15
CA LYS A 130 11.96 5.69 -16.18
C LYS A 130 13.36 5.54 -16.77
N LYS A 131 14.16 6.60 -16.73
CA LYS A 131 15.58 6.63 -17.16
C LYS A 131 16.39 7.19 -16.02
N PHE A 132 17.43 6.49 -15.65
CA PHE A 132 18.36 6.96 -14.63
C PHE A 132 19.49 7.75 -15.30
N TRP A 133 19.88 8.87 -14.69
CA TRP A 133 20.96 9.72 -15.19
C TRP A 133 22.34 9.16 -14.85
N GLY A 134 22.43 8.34 -13.78
CA GLY A 134 23.63 7.64 -13.39
C GLY A 134 23.43 6.12 -13.40
N THR A 135 24.50 5.38 -13.63
CA THR A 135 24.52 3.92 -13.69
C THR A 135 24.95 3.26 -12.38
N SER A 136 25.52 4.02 -11.45
CA SER A 136 25.88 3.49 -10.13
C SER A 136 24.63 3.28 -9.26
N GLU A 137 24.67 2.26 -8.40
CA GLU A 137 23.58 1.95 -7.47
C GLU A 137 23.20 3.18 -6.61
N ASN A 138 24.19 3.93 -6.14
CA ASN A 138 23.96 5.12 -5.35
C ASN A 138 23.24 6.22 -6.15
N ALA A 139 23.63 6.47 -7.39
CA ALA A 139 22.98 7.47 -8.25
C ALA A 139 21.50 7.10 -8.51
N VAL A 140 21.21 5.82 -8.74
CA VAL A 140 19.83 5.30 -8.90
C VAL A 140 19.02 5.51 -7.62
N ARG A 141 19.59 5.15 -6.46
CA ARG A 141 18.92 5.35 -5.16
C ARG A 141 18.63 6.82 -4.89
N ILE A 142 19.58 7.72 -5.13
CA ILE A 142 19.40 9.16 -4.96
C ILE A 142 18.23 9.65 -5.83
N GLN A 143 18.20 9.28 -7.09
CA GLN A 143 17.12 9.71 -8.00
C GLN A 143 15.75 9.24 -7.53
N ILE A 144 15.65 7.98 -7.05
CA ILE A 144 14.40 7.43 -6.50
C ILE A 144 13.99 8.18 -5.23
N TYR A 145 14.91 8.42 -4.30
CA TYR A 145 14.61 9.16 -3.07
C TYR A 145 14.19 10.61 -3.36
N CYS A 146 14.86 11.30 -4.27
CA CYS A 146 14.45 12.64 -4.69
C CYS A 146 13.02 12.65 -5.25
N ALA A 147 12.65 11.65 -6.06
CA ALA A 147 11.28 11.54 -6.58
C ALA A 147 10.26 11.30 -5.47
N ILE A 148 10.55 10.43 -4.51
CA ILE A 148 9.68 10.15 -3.37
C ILE A 148 9.52 11.41 -2.50
N ILE A 149 10.62 12.08 -2.17
CA ILE A 149 10.61 13.32 -1.38
C ILE A 149 9.78 14.40 -2.08
N THR A 150 9.98 14.59 -3.39
CA THR A 150 9.19 15.53 -4.19
C THR A 150 7.70 15.24 -4.08
N TYR A 151 7.30 13.99 -4.27
CA TYR A 151 5.89 13.60 -4.13
C TYR A 151 5.35 13.90 -2.74
N CYS A 152 6.07 13.53 -1.68
CA CYS A 152 5.66 13.78 -0.30
C CYS A 152 5.49 15.28 -0.03
N LEU A 153 6.42 16.11 -0.48
CA LEU A 153 6.31 17.57 -0.34
C LEU A 153 5.08 18.14 -1.06
N LEU A 154 4.79 17.66 -2.28
CA LEU A 154 3.58 18.07 -3.01
C LEU A 154 2.29 17.69 -2.29
N VAL A 155 2.24 16.49 -1.70
CA VAL A 155 1.09 16.02 -0.92
C VAL A 155 0.91 16.84 0.36
N ILE A 156 2.01 17.17 1.05
CA ILE A 156 2.00 18.05 2.24
C ILE A 156 1.45 19.43 1.85
N ILE A 157 2.00 20.05 0.79
CA ILE A 157 1.53 21.35 0.29
C ILE A 157 0.03 21.30 -0.03
N LYS A 158 -0.41 20.26 -0.74
CA LYS A 158 -1.83 20.05 -1.07
C LYS A 158 -2.69 20.01 0.18
N HIS A 159 -2.28 19.22 1.18
CA HIS A 159 -3.02 19.04 2.42
C HIS A 159 -3.05 20.34 3.25
N ASP A 160 -1.90 20.93 3.53
CA ASP A 160 -1.78 22.09 4.43
C ASP A 160 -2.45 23.34 3.87
N MET A 161 -2.39 23.49 2.54
CA MET A 161 -3.03 24.62 1.84
C MET A 161 -4.47 24.31 1.41
N LYS A 162 -4.98 23.09 1.68
CA LYS A 162 -6.33 22.63 1.31
C LYS A 162 -6.63 22.83 -0.19
N LEU A 163 -5.65 22.51 -1.04
CA LEU A 163 -5.78 22.69 -2.48
C LEU A 163 -6.67 21.59 -3.08
N GLU A 164 -7.67 21.97 -3.86
CA GLU A 164 -8.51 21.01 -4.60
C GLU A 164 -7.85 20.44 -5.86
N ARG A 165 -6.73 21.06 -6.29
CA ARG A 165 -5.97 20.66 -7.47
C ARG A 165 -5.33 19.29 -7.30
N SER A 166 -5.11 18.58 -8.42
CA SER A 166 -4.36 17.33 -8.43
C SER A 166 -2.88 17.56 -8.07
N VAL A 167 -2.22 16.53 -7.53
CA VAL A 167 -0.77 16.60 -7.20
C VAL A 167 0.06 16.91 -8.46
N TYR A 168 -0.39 16.51 -9.64
CA TYR A 168 0.28 16.80 -10.90
C TYR A 168 0.19 18.28 -11.28
N GLU A 169 -0.97 18.91 -11.16
CA GLU A 169 -1.13 20.35 -11.41
C GLU A 169 -0.29 21.18 -10.45
N ILE A 170 -0.22 20.78 -9.17
CA ILE A 170 0.64 21.43 -8.18
C ILE A 170 2.12 21.31 -8.59
N LEU A 171 2.55 20.12 -9.04
CA LEU A 171 3.90 19.90 -9.55
C LEU A 171 4.22 20.82 -10.75
N GLN A 172 3.28 20.98 -11.68
CA GLN A 172 3.47 21.85 -12.84
C GLN A 172 3.61 23.32 -12.43
N ILE A 173 2.72 23.81 -11.58
CA ILE A 173 2.75 25.21 -11.10
C ILE A 173 4.07 25.50 -10.40
N ILE A 174 4.49 24.64 -9.45
CA ILE A 174 5.76 24.80 -8.73
C ILE A 174 6.94 24.69 -9.71
N GLY A 175 6.91 23.75 -10.66
CA GLY A 175 7.98 23.55 -11.64
C GLY A 175 8.24 24.76 -12.53
N ILE A 176 7.21 25.50 -12.91
CA ILE A 176 7.32 26.73 -13.70
C ILE A 176 7.83 27.89 -12.82
N SER A 177 7.41 27.95 -11.57
CA SER A 177 7.64 29.04 -10.65
C SER A 177 8.82 28.81 -9.69
N LEU A 178 9.60 27.73 -9.89
CA LEU A 178 10.66 27.33 -8.96
C LEU A 178 11.73 28.39 -8.75
N THR A 179 11.95 29.24 -9.74
CA THR A 179 12.93 30.36 -9.70
C THR A 179 12.31 31.67 -9.26
N ASP A 180 10.99 31.75 -9.16
CA ASP A 180 10.29 32.95 -8.75
C ASP A 180 10.35 33.12 -7.23
N LYS A 181 10.62 34.33 -6.77
CA LYS A 181 10.57 34.67 -5.34
C LYS A 181 9.16 34.97 -4.83
N THR A 182 8.14 34.44 -5.50
CA THR A 182 6.74 34.60 -5.14
C THR A 182 6.41 33.71 -3.96
N HIS A 183 5.66 34.22 -2.99
CA HIS A 183 5.19 33.41 -1.86
C HIS A 183 4.31 32.24 -2.36
N LEU A 184 4.49 31.07 -1.80
CA LEU A 184 3.83 29.84 -2.26
C LEU A 184 2.30 29.97 -2.33
N ARG A 185 1.68 30.67 -1.37
CA ARG A 185 0.24 30.98 -1.37
C ARG A 185 -0.19 31.78 -2.58
N ASP A 186 0.56 32.82 -2.90
CA ASP A 186 0.22 33.71 -4.02
C ASP A 186 0.33 33.00 -5.36
N LEU A 187 1.18 31.97 -5.47
CA LEU A 187 1.27 31.13 -6.67
C LEU A 187 -0.02 30.37 -6.94
N PHE A 188 -0.67 29.86 -5.90
CA PHE A 188 -1.91 29.09 -6.04
C PHE A 188 -3.15 29.97 -6.11
N ASP A 189 -3.16 31.16 -5.52
CA ASP A 189 -4.26 32.12 -5.58
C ASP A 189 -4.33 32.83 -6.95
N LYS A 190 -3.17 33.15 -7.56
CA LYS A 190 -3.09 33.83 -8.88
C LYS A 190 -3.34 32.91 -10.06
N SER A 191 -3.31 31.60 -9.90
CA SER A 191 -3.49 30.64 -11.00
C SER A 191 -4.94 30.37 -11.31
N ASN A 192 -5.70 31.39 -11.71
CA ASN A 192 -6.83 31.19 -12.62
C ASN A 192 -6.23 30.72 -13.95
N ILE A 193 -6.47 29.46 -14.32
CA ILE A 193 -5.90 28.68 -15.44
C ILE A 193 -6.05 29.36 -16.82
N ASN A 194 -6.82 30.43 -16.92
CA ASN A 194 -7.08 31.12 -18.18
C ASN A 194 -5.87 31.90 -18.76
N ASN A 195 -4.77 32.05 -18.01
CA ASN A 195 -3.58 32.78 -18.48
C ASN A 195 -2.41 31.91 -18.93
N VAL A 196 -2.49 30.59 -18.84
CA VAL A 196 -1.37 29.70 -19.27
C VAL A 196 -1.49 29.31 -20.74
N ASN A 197 -2.68 29.41 -21.34
CA ASN A 197 -2.89 29.09 -22.77
C ASN A 197 -2.60 30.25 -23.74
N GLU A 198 -2.24 31.44 -23.26
CA GLU A 198 -1.93 32.59 -24.12
C GLU A 198 -0.42 32.86 -24.30
N ARG A 199 0.45 31.98 -23.80
CA ARG A 199 1.92 32.15 -23.90
C ARG A 199 2.67 31.04 -24.63
N PHE A 200 1.96 30.28 -25.50
CA PHE A 200 2.63 29.39 -26.47
C PHE A 200 2.03 29.60 -27.86
#